data_bf5cdd0857351631b8de084e84a101d5
#
_entry.id   bf5cdd0857351631b8de084e84a101d5
#
_cell.length_a   1.000
_cell.length_b   1.000
_cell.length_c   1.000
_cell.angle_alpha   90.00
_cell.angle_beta   90.00
_cell.angle_gamma   90.00
#
_symmetry.space_group_name_H-M   'P 1'
#
loop_
_entity.id
_entity.type
_entity.pdbx_description
1 polymer ?
#
loop_
_entity_poly.entity_id
_entity_poly.type
_entity_poly.pdbx_seq_one_letter_code
_entity_poly.pdbx_strand_id
1 'polypeptide(L)'
;MKQKTVLAGALIHDPRLLILDEPLTGLDAASARLVRGLLQERAQQGAAIILTTHILDVAERMASRIGILSHGRLVAEGRFDELLHLSGGQSGDSLEDVFLRLTDAGDSSVAV
;
A
#
# COMPACT_ATOMS: atom_id res chain seq x y z
N MET A 1 -19.43 -10.34 3.99
CA MET A 1 -18.01 -10.51 3.80
C MET A 1 -17.25 -9.93 4.96
N LYS A 2 -16.45 -10.76 5.59
CA LYS A 2 -15.81 -10.40 6.84
C LYS A 2 -14.87 -9.19 6.73
N GLN A 3 -14.07 -9.13 5.67
CA GLN A 3 -13.11 -8.05 5.45
C GLN A 3 -13.79 -6.68 5.39
N LYS A 4 -14.83 -6.58 4.61
CA LYS A 4 -15.56 -5.33 4.41
C LYS A 4 -16.23 -4.86 5.70
N THR A 5 -16.81 -5.79 6.47
CA THR A 5 -17.45 -5.50 7.74
C THR A 5 -16.45 -5.00 8.78
N VAL A 6 -15.30 -5.64 8.87
CA VAL A 6 -14.24 -5.25 9.81
C VAL A 6 -13.73 -3.85 9.48
N LEU A 7 -13.50 -3.58 8.20
CA LEU A 7 -13.02 -2.27 7.76
C LEU A 7 -14.04 -1.17 8.05
N ALA A 8 -15.32 -1.42 7.78
CA ALA A 8 -16.38 -0.46 8.09
C ALA A 8 -16.43 -0.16 9.58
N GLY A 9 -16.29 -1.20 10.42
CA GLY A 9 -16.24 -1.02 11.86
C GLY A 9 -15.09 -0.15 12.32
N ALA A 10 -13.91 -0.34 11.73
CA ALA A 10 -12.75 0.48 12.04
C ALA A 10 -12.96 1.95 11.65
N LEU A 11 -13.61 2.20 10.54
CA LEU A 11 -13.87 3.57 10.07
C LEU A 11 -14.93 4.31 10.86
N ILE A 12 -15.88 3.60 11.48
CA ILE A 12 -16.94 4.20 12.29
C ILE A 12 -16.36 4.98 13.48
N HIS A 13 -15.27 4.51 14.05
CA HIS A 13 -14.66 5.17 15.20
C HIS A 13 -13.79 6.36 14.83
N ASP A 14 -13.67 6.67 13.55
CA ASP A 14 -12.92 7.81 13.03
C ASP A 14 -11.51 7.92 13.65
N PRO A 15 -10.71 6.85 13.59
CA PRO A 15 -9.40 6.85 14.21
C PRO A 15 -8.42 7.75 13.45
N ARG A 16 -7.43 8.29 14.16
CA ARG A 16 -6.35 9.06 13.55
C ARG A 16 -5.26 8.18 12.97
N LEU A 17 -5.20 6.93 13.38
CA LEU A 17 -4.25 5.95 12.86
C LEU A 17 -4.99 4.67 12.51
N LEU A 18 -4.84 4.23 11.28
CA LEU A 18 -5.37 2.97 10.79
C LEU A 18 -4.23 2.09 10.34
N ILE A 19 -4.21 0.85 10.82
CA ILE A 19 -3.25 -0.16 10.37
C ILE A 19 -4.05 -1.31 9.78
N LEU A 20 -3.89 -1.55 8.49
CA LEU A 20 -4.68 -2.50 7.74
C LEU A 20 -3.79 -3.50 7.02
N ASP A 21 -4.15 -4.78 7.10
CA ASP A 21 -3.41 -5.86 6.43
C ASP A 21 -4.26 -6.38 5.27
N GLU A 22 -3.76 -6.20 4.05
CA GLU A 22 -4.43 -6.65 2.81
C GLU A 22 -5.90 -6.22 2.76
N PRO A 23 -6.21 -4.93 2.92
CA PRO A 23 -7.59 -4.49 3.12
C PRO A 23 -8.50 -4.67 1.91
N LEU A 24 -7.93 -4.83 0.71
CA LEU A 24 -8.72 -4.96 -0.51
C LEU A 24 -8.85 -6.41 -0.99
N THR A 25 -8.20 -7.34 -0.31
CA THR A 25 -8.24 -8.76 -0.69
C THR A 25 -9.65 -9.33 -0.52
N GLY A 26 -10.11 -10.04 -1.53
CA GLY A 26 -11.42 -10.68 -1.49
C GLY A 26 -12.59 -9.77 -1.85
N LEU A 27 -12.34 -8.52 -2.16
CA LEU A 27 -13.37 -7.58 -2.58
C LEU A 27 -13.51 -7.58 -4.11
N ASP A 28 -14.74 -7.39 -4.59
CA ASP A 28 -14.95 -7.17 -6.00
C ASP A 28 -14.43 -5.76 -6.41
N ALA A 29 -14.39 -5.49 -7.70
CA ALA A 29 -13.82 -4.24 -8.21
C ALA A 29 -14.56 -3.00 -7.68
N ALA A 30 -15.88 -3.06 -7.60
CA ALA A 30 -16.68 -1.94 -7.12
C ALA A 30 -16.45 -1.69 -5.63
N SER A 31 -16.44 -2.76 -4.83
CA SER A 31 -16.20 -2.66 -3.39
C SER A 31 -14.78 -2.18 -3.10
N ALA A 32 -13.80 -2.68 -3.83
CA ALA A 32 -12.41 -2.27 -3.67
C ALA A 32 -12.24 -0.78 -3.97
N ARG A 33 -12.89 -0.28 -5.02
CA ARG A 33 -12.88 1.13 -5.36
C ARG A 33 -13.47 1.99 -4.26
N LEU A 34 -14.60 1.54 -3.69
CA LEU A 34 -15.27 2.26 -2.61
C LEU A 34 -14.39 2.36 -1.37
N VAL A 35 -13.80 1.24 -0.96
CA VAL A 35 -12.91 1.20 0.19
C VAL A 35 -11.69 2.08 -0.03
N ARG A 36 -11.08 1.99 -1.20
CA ARG A 36 -9.93 2.82 -1.54
C ARG A 36 -10.26 4.31 -1.46
N GLY A 37 -11.43 4.70 -1.96
CA GLY A 37 -11.89 6.08 -1.87
C GLY A 37 -12.09 6.54 -0.44
N LEU A 38 -12.67 5.70 0.41
CA LEU A 38 -12.85 6.01 1.83
C LEU A 38 -11.52 6.20 2.55
N LEU A 39 -10.54 5.35 2.27
CA LEU A 39 -9.23 5.46 2.89
C LEU A 39 -8.52 6.73 2.45
N GLN A 40 -8.60 7.08 1.17
CA GLN A 40 -8.00 8.30 0.66
C GLN A 40 -8.65 9.54 1.28
N GLU A 41 -9.97 9.52 1.43
CA GLU A 41 -10.69 10.60 2.07
C GLU A 41 -10.24 10.79 3.53
N ARG A 42 -10.10 9.70 4.28
CA ARG A 42 -9.61 9.77 5.66
C ARG A 42 -8.20 10.32 5.74
N ALA A 43 -7.34 9.91 4.82
CA ALA A 43 -5.98 10.43 4.76
C ALA A 43 -5.96 11.93 4.50
N GLN A 44 -6.83 12.42 3.62
CA GLN A 44 -6.95 13.84 3.34
C GLN A 44 -7.46 14.63 4.55
N GLN A 45 -8.21 13.98 5.42
CA GLN A 45 -8.71 14.59 6.65
C GLN A 45 -7.68 14.56 7.79
N GLY A 46 -6.48 14.07 7.52
CA GLY A 46 -5.40 14.07 8.48
C GLY A 46 -5.12 12.74 9.17
N ALA A 47 -5.85 11.68 8.83
CA ALA A 47 -5.58 10.36 9.38
C ALA A 47 -4.30 9.77 8.79
N ALA A 48 -3.53 9.08 9.60
CA ALA A 48 -2.39 8.31 9.15
C ALA A 48 -2.86 6.89 8.86
N ILE A 49 -2.57 6.39 7.67
CA ILE A 49 -2.99 5.06 7.26
C ILE A 49 -1.77 4.25 6.84
N ILE A 50 -1.58 3.11 7.48
CA ILE A 50 -0.55 2.15 7.11
C ILE A 50 -1.28 0.91 6.60
N LEU A 51 -1.01 0.51 5.37
CA LEU A 51 -1.55 -0.74 4.88
C LEU A 51 -0.44 -1.60 4.31
N THR A 52 -0.58 -2.90 4.50
CA THR A 52 0.34 -3.88 3.93
C THR A 52 -0.36 -4.57 2.78
N THR A 53 0.38 -4.85 1.72
CA THR A 53 -0.19 -5.53 0.57
C THR A 53 0.89 -6.21 -0.26
N HIS A 54 0.52 -7.31 -0.89
CA HIS A 54 1.33 -7.96 -1.92
C HIS A 54 0.96 -7.47 -3.31
N ILE A 55 -0.09 -6.65 -3.41
CA ILE A 55 -0.58 -6.14 -4.69
C ILE A 55 0.11 -4.82 -4.97
N LEU A 56 1.18 -4.88 -5.75
CA LEU A 56 2.04 -3.73 -6.01
C LEU A 56 1.31 -2.59 -6.73
N ASP A 57 0.37 -2.93 -7.60
CA ASP A 57 -0.44 -1.94 -8.29
C ASP A 57 -1.26 -1.09 -7.32
N VAL A 58 -1.80 -1.71 -6.27
CA VAL A 58 -2.53 -0.99 -5.22
C VAL A 58 -1.60 -0.04 -4.47
N ALA A 59 -0.43 -0.52 -4.08
CA ALA A 59 0.54 0.29 -3.36
C ALA A 59 0.98 1.50 -4.20
N GLU A 60 1.26 1.28 -5.48
CA GLU A 60 1.69 2.34 -6.38
C GLU A 60 0.63 3.43 -6.51
N ARG A 61 -0.64 3.05 -6.59
CA ARG A 61 -1.74 4.00 -6.80
C ARG A 61 -2.16 4.74 -5.55
N MET A 62 -2.06 4.10 -4.39
CA MET A 62 -2.61 4.65 -3.15
C MET A 62 -1.59 5.35 -2.27
N ALA A 63 -0.36 4.88 -2.26
CA ALA A 63 0.59 5.28 -1.24
C ALA A 63 1.24 6.62 -1.57
N SER A 64 1.35 7.48 -0.56
CA SER A 64 2.21 8.65 -0.64
C SER A 64 3.66 8.28 -0.34
N ARG A 65 3.86 7.30 0.55
CA ARG A 65 5.18 6.73 0.86
C ARG A 65 5.06 5.22 0.85
N ILE A 66 6.13 4.56 0.44
CA ILE A 66 6.17 3.10 0.28
C ILE A 66 7.38 2.57 1.02
N GLY A 67 7.18 1.52 1.80
CA GLY A 67 8.26 0.76 2.40
C GLY A 67 8.31 -0.63 1.78
N ILE A 68 9.47 -1.06 1.36
CA ILE A 68 9.67 -2.38 0.78
C ILE A 68 10.34 -3.27 1.80
N LEU A 69 9.66 -4.36 2.16
CA LEU A 69 10.15 -5.33 3.12
C LEU A 69 10.58 -6.60 2.40
N SER A 70 11.72 -7.14 2.78
CA SER A 70 12.22 -8.40 2.25
C SER A 70 12.92 -9.15 3.37
N HIS A 71 12.52 -10.40 3.58
CA HIS A 71 13.10 -11.29 4.60
C HIS A 71 13.14 -10.63 5.98
N GLY A 72 12.05 -9.97 6.35
CA GLY A 72 11.92 -9.33 7.65
C GLY A 72 12.69 -8.03 7.81
N ARG A 73 13.22 -7.48 6.73
CA ARG A 73 13.98 -6.23 6.77
C ARG A 73 13.35 -5.17 5.87
N LEU A 74 13.45 -3.93 6.31
CA LEU A 74 13.07 -2.80 5.47
C LEU A 74 14.21 -2.52 4.50
N VAL A 75 13.99 -2.85 3.22
CA VAL A 75 15.01 -2.72 2.17
C VAL A 75 15.10 -1.28 1.69
N ALA A 76 13.96 -0.62 1.54
CA ALA A 76 13.90 0.74 1.04
C ALA A 76 12.60 1.39 1.50
N GLU A 77 12.62 2.71 1.63
CA GLU A 77 11.46 3.48 2.03
C GLU A 77 11.54 4.86 1.37
N GLY A 78 10.41 5.35 0.91
CA GLY A 78 10.33 6.67 0.32
C GLY A 78 9.12 6.83 -0.57
N ARG A 79 9.06 7.93 -1.27
CA ARG A 79 8.06 8.14 -2.31
C ARG A 79 8.40 7.28 -3.51
N PHE A 80 7.42 7.03 -4.38
CA PHE A 80 7.64 6.17 -5.54
C PHE A 80 8.80 6.69 -6.42
N ASP A 81 8.85 7.99 -6.66
CA ASP A 81 9.92 8.59 -7.46
C ASP A 81 11.30 8.42 -6.82
N GLU A 82 11.38 8.51 -5.50
CA GLU A 82 12.62 8.27 -4.77
C GLU A 82 13.07 6.82 -4.90
N LEU A 83 12.15 5.88 -4.78
CA LEU A 83 12.46 4.46 -4.94
C LEU A 83 12.87 4.13 -6.36
N LEU A 84 12.24 4.76 -7.32
CA LEU A 84 12.57 4.60 -8.73
C LEU A 84 14.02 5.02 -8.98
N HIS A 85 14.40 6.17 -8.46
CA HIS A 85 15.77 6.67 -8.57
C HIS A 85 16.77 5.74 -7.86
N LEU A 86 16.43 5.30 -6.66
CA LEU A 86 17.27 4.41 -5.86
C LEU A 86 17.55 3.09 -6.57
N SER A 87 16.56 2.57 -7.29
CA SER A 87 16.69 1.30 -8.01
C SER A 87 17.42 1.44 -9.36
N GLY A 88 17.75 2.65 -9.76
CA GLY A 88 18.31 2.90 -11.07
C GLY A 88 17.31 2.83 -12.20
N GLY A 89 16.03 2.93 -11.86
CA GLY A 89 14.95 2.85 -12.83
C GLY A 89 14.76 4.12 -13.64
N GLN A 90 13.91 4.01 -14.63
CA GLN A 90 13.60 5.11 -15.55
C GLN A 90 12.13 5.48 -15.46
N SER A 91 11.81 6.66 -15.97
CA SER A 91 10.44 7.11 -16.10
C SER A 91 9.61 6.09 -16.89
N GLY A 92 8.48 5.67 -16.33
CA GLY A 92 7.64 4.66 -16.93
C GLY A 92 7.76 3.28 -16.31
N ASP A 93 8.76 3.05 -15.48
CA ASP A 93 8.86 1.80 -14.73
C ASP A 93 7.76 1.73 -13.68
N SER A 94 7.26 0.52 -13.44
CA SER A 94 6.25 0.28 -12.41
C SER A 94 6.90 -0.01 -11.05
N LEU A 95 6.09 0.01 -10.00
CA LEU A 95 6.56 -0.40 -8.68
C LEU A 95 7.04 -1.85 -8.69
N GLU A 96 6.42 -2.70 -9.51
CA GLU A 96 6.88 -4.09 -9.67
C GLU A 96 8.33 -4.14 -10.16
N ASP A 97 8.67 -3.31 -11.15
CA ASP A 97 10.05 -3.25 -11.67
C ASP A 97 11.03 -2.81 -10.59
N VAL A 98 10.65 -1.79 -9.82
CA VAL A 98 11.46 -1.28 -8.71
C VAL A 98 11.63 -2.35 -7.65
N PHE A 99 10.54 -3.01 -7.29
CA PHE A 99 10.53 -4.05 -6.27
C PHE A 99 11.46 -5.20 -6.63
N LEU A 100 11.39 -5.68 -7.85
CA LEU A 100 12.25 -6.77 -8.31
C LEU A 100 13.72 -6.40 -8.28
N ARG A 101 14.06 -5.19 -8.66
CA ARG A 101 15.45 -4.72 -8.62
C ARG A 101 16.00 -4.61 -7.22
N LEU A 102 15.16 -4.17 -6.27
CA LEU A 102 15.61 -3.96 -4.89
C LEU A 102 15.63 -5.24 -4.06
N THR A 103 14.86 -6.25 -4.45
CA THR A 103 14.71 -7.47 -3.66
C THR A 103 15.27 -8.72 -4.31
N ASP A 104 15.78 -8.62 -5.53
CA ASP A 104 16.24 -9.77 -6.32
C ASP A 104 15.17 -10.85 -6.44
N ALA A 105 13.93 -10.44 -6.66
CA ALA A 105 12.77 -11.31 -6.80
C ALA A 105 12.52 -12.18 -5.56
N GLY A 106 12.89 -11.69 -4.39
CA GLY A 106 12.69 -12.41 -3.15
C GLY A 106 11.24 -12.47 -2.72
N ASP A 107 11.02 -13.25 -1.68
CA ASP A 107 9.73 -13.42 -1.03
C ASP A 107 9.49 -12.21 -0.13
N SER A 108 8.69 -11.26 -0.59
CA SER A 108 8.60 -9.96 0.04
C SER A 108 7.20 -9.41 0.04
N SER A 109 6.96 -8.41 0.91
CA SER A 109 5.71 -7.66 0.93
C SER A 109 6.01 -6.17 0.92
N VAL A 110 4.99 -5.39 0.57
CA VAL A 110 5.08 -3.92 0.54
C VAL A 110 4.20 -3.36 1.63
N ALA A 111 4.75 -2.42 2.42
CA ALA A 111 4.00 -1.65 3.40
C ALA A 111 3.87 -0.21 2.93
N VAL A 112 2.68 0.34 3.03
CA VAL A 112 2.39 1.71 2.58
C VAL A 112 1.60 2.49 3.62
#